data_9219de7cfc196d35dde8e900c9193455
#
_entry.id   9219de7cfc196d35dde8e900c9193455
#
_cell.length_a   1.000
_cell.length_b   1.000
_cell.length_c   1.000
_cell.angle_alpha   90.00
_cell.angle_beta   90.00
_cell.angle_gamma   90.00
#
_symmetry.space_group_name_H-M   'P 1'
#
loop_
_entity.id
_entity.type
_entity.pdbx_description
1 polymer ?
#
loop_
_entity_poly.entity_id
_entity_poly.type
_entity_poly.pdbx_seq_one_letter_code
_entity_poly.pdbx_strand_id
1 'polypeptide(L)'
;MSDDPQALLDHVEISALTDPDRVSSTSQLKSELMVTGSEDALSDEESEATIEEHFEGVLDAVLTEAEQRIEACGEDNYPFTLEGKALSSRDSAFASIYTFLLCLSAWGKDAVPGENGAKLFEDICAHAVSKYLGCLNSPSENYVFGFPRRIAPAGFVAAVDDLCHQRLLEGEPDSKVPDIHTMKDAGLDIVAWLPFPDGRSSKLIVFGQCATGNGWRAKVNELQPVSWCQTWLTKHPKVIPVKTFFVPHSVSEADWEKLGYHTGIVFDRFRIAHYAEPVVPKLLRDEVEAWSTAACEK
;
A
#
# COMPACT_ATOMS: atom_id res chain seq x y z
N MET A 1 -13.14 7.38 19.90
CA MET A 1 -12.41 6.48 18.97
C MET A 1 -13.45 5.80 18.10
N SER A 2 -13.20 5.48 16.85
CA SER A 2 -14.18 4.76 16.00
C SER A 2 -14.29 3.31 16.46
N ASP A 3 -15.49 2.70 16.39
CA ASP A 3 -15.70 1.26 16.66
C ASP A 3 -15.36 0.38 15.46
N ASP A 4 -14.66 0.94 14.47
CA ASP A 4 -14.19 0.19 13.31
C ASP A 4 -13.06 -0.77 13.72
N PRO A 5 -13.27 -2.10 13.63
CA PRO A 5 -12.27 -3.09 14.04
C PRO A 5 -10.94 -2.95 13.32
N GLN A 6 -10.95 -2.50 12.06
CA GLN A 6 -9.72 -2.29 11.28
C GLN A 6 -8.88 -1.14 11.85
N ALA A 7 -9.52 -0.02 12.18
CA ALA A 7 -8.84 1.13 12.79
C ALA A 7 -8.35 0.81 14.21
N LEU A 8 -9.14 0.06 14.98
CA LEU A 8 -8.77 -0.35 16.33
C LEU A 8 -7.59 -1.35 16.31
N LEU A 9 -7.58 -2.29 15.39
CA LEU A 9 -6.45 -3.21 15.26
C LEU A 9 -5.18 -2.48 14.78
N ASP A 10 -5.29 -1.53 13.85
CA ASP A 10 -4.15 -0.68 13.47
C ASP A 10 -3.55 0.03 14.71
N HIS A 11 -4.40 0.51 15.62
CA HIS A 11 -3.95 1.11 16.88
C HIS A 11 -3.24 0.11 17.79
N VAL A 12 -3.78 -1.10 17.97
CA VAL A 12 -3.15 -2.18 18.76
C VAL A 12 -1.80 -2.59 18.18
N GLU A 13 -1.70 -2.75 16.86
CA GLU A 13 -0.46 -3.08 16.16
C GLU A 13 0.60 -1.99 16.34
N ILE A 14 0.23 -0.72 16.20
CA ILE A 14 1.12 0.42 16.44
C ILE A 14 1.58 0.45 17.90
N SER A 15 0.65 0.25 18.85
CA SER A 15 0.98 0.18 20.27
C SER A 15 1.99 -0.93 20.57
N ALA A 16 1.82 -2.12 19.97
CA ALA A 16 2.77 -3.23 20.11
C ALA A 16 4.15 -2.94 19.48
N LEU A 17 4.24 -2.04 18.49
CA LEU A 17 5.53 -1.62 17.91
C LEU A 17 6.25 -0.58 18.76
N THR A 18 5.51 0.28 19.45
CA THR A 18 6.05 1.42 20.22
C THR A 18 6.21 1.14 21.70
N ASP A 19 5.56 0.08 22.21
CA ASP A 19 5.69 -0.37 23.60
C ASP A 19 7.09 -0.96 23.87
N PRO A 20 7.77 -0.61 25.01
CA PRO A 20 9.07 -1.16 25.35
C PRO A 20 9.12 -2.68 25.47
N ASP A 21 8.02 -3.30 25.92
CA ASP A 21 7.88 -4.76 26.04
C ASP A 21 7.39 -5.40 24.71
N ARG A 22 7.11 -4.57 23.69
CA ARG A 22 6.63 -4.99 22.37
C ARG A 22 5.32 -5.78 22.40
N VAL A 23 4.45 -5.49 23.36
CA VAL A 23 3.18 -6.18 23.56
C VAL A 23 2.07 -5.14 23.70
N SER A 24 0.96 -5.41 23.04
CA SER A 24 -0.30 -4.71 23.26
C SER A 24 -1.42 -5.72 23.48
N SER A 25 -2.41 -5.36 24.27
CA SER A 25 -3.53 -6.27 24.57
C SER A 25 -4.88 -5.60 24.33
N THR A 26 -5.87 -6.42 24.00
CA THR A 26 -7.26 -5.94 23.91
C THR A 26 -7.79 -5.43 25.27
N SER A 27 -7.18 -5.83 26.38
CA SER A 27 -7.51 -5.28 27.72
C SER A 27 -7.03 -3.85 27.88
N GLN A 28 -5.87 -3.48 27.32
CA GLN A 28 -5.42 -2.09 27.23
C GLN A 28 -6.34 -1.28 26.34
N LEU A 29 -6.67 -1.79 25.15
CA LEU A 29 -7.62 -1.16 24.23
C LEU A 29 -8.98 -0.93 24.92
N LYS A 30 -9.51 -1.93 25.66
CA LYS A 30 -10.76 -1.78 26.43
C LYS A 30 -10.68 -0.61 27.41
N SER A 31 -9.57 -0.51 28.14
CA SER A 31 -9.36 0.58 29.11
C SER A 31 -9.32 1.95 28.43
N GLU A 32 -8.66 2.06 27.29
CA GLU A 32 -8.59 3.30 26.49
C GLU A 32 -9.96 3.70 25.92
N LEU A 33 -10.72 2.73 25.39
CA LEU A 33 -12.08 2.96 24.87
C LEU A 33 -13.03 3.39 25.97
N MET A 34 -12.95 2.80 27.17
CA MET A 34 -13.77 3.20 28.31
C MET A 34 -13.46 4.62 28.78
N VAL A 35 -12.20 5.04 28.76
CA VAL A 35 -11.81 6.41 29.13
C VAL A 35 -12.32 7.43 28.11
N THR A 36 -12.15 7.16 26.82
CA THR A 36 -12.59 8.07 25.74
C THR A 36 -14.11 8.08 25.55
N GLY A 37 -14.77 6.94 25.74
CA GLY A 37 -16.23 6.83 25.63
C GLY A 37 -16.99 7.49 26.78
N SER A 38 -16.37 7.60 27.95
CA SER A 38 -16.99 8.29 29.11
C SER A 38 -17.09 9.82 28.97
N GLU A 39 -16.35 10.41 28.01
CA GLU A 39 -16.42 11.85 27.75
C GLU A 39 -17.54 12.24 26.74
N ASP A 40 -17.93 11.33 25.86
CA ASP A 40 -18.82 11.65 24.71
C ASP A 40 -20.24 11.04 24.78
N ALA A 41 -20.51 10.02 25.58
CA ALA A 41 -21.78 9.29 25.48
C ALA A 41 -22.23 8.57 26.77
N LEU A 42 -22.53 9.30 27.80
CA LEU A 42 -23.42 8.77 28.82
C LEU A 42 -24.75 9.54 28.76
N SER A 43 -25.65 9.09 27.88
CA SER A 43 -27.06 9.28 28.18
C SER A 43 -27.41 8.43 29.41
N ASP A 44 -27.98 9.01 30.40
CA ASP A 44 -28.25 8.48 31.76
C ASP A 44 -29.12 7.19 31.83
N GLU A 45 -29.27 6.42 30.74
CA GLU A 45 -30.19 5.29 30.64
C GLU A 45 -29.57 3.94 30.25
N GLU A 46 -28.29 3.85 29.83
CA GLU A 46 -27.67 2.56 29.50
C GLU A 46 -27.09 1.89 30.76
N SER A 47 -27.45 0.62 30.97
CA SER A 47 -26.93 -0.14 32.11
C SER A 47 -25.44 -0.49 31.88
N GLU A 48 -24.65 -0.51 32.94
CA GLU A 48 -23.23 -0.87 32.96
C GLU A 48 -22.99 -2.23 32.27
N ALA A 49 -23.92 -3.17 32.37
CA ALA A 49 -23.88 -4.46 31.69
C ALA A 49 -24.00 -4.36 30.17
N THR A 50 -24.81 -3.44 29.64
CA THR A 50 -24.97 -3.23 28.18
C THR A 50 -23.71 -2.63 27.57
N ILE A 51 -23.05 -1.71 28.30
CA ILE A 51 -21.80 -1.11 27.93
C ILE A 51 -20.68 -2.18 27.89
N GLU A 52 -20.63 -3.05 28.88
CA GLU A 52 -19.63 -4.13 28.94
C GLU A 52 -19.81 -5.13 27.80
N GLU A 53 -21.04 -5.56 27.50
CA GLU A 53 -21.36 -6.46 26.39
C GLU A 53 -20.98 -5.84 25.03
N HIS A 54 -21.21 -4.54 24.85
CA HIS A 54 -20.79 -3.81 23.66
C HIS A 54 -19.26 -3.87 23.46
N PHE A 55 -18.48 -3.57 24.50
CA PHE A 55 -17.02 -3.61 24.41
C PHE A 55 -16.48 -5.02 24.18
N GLU A 56 -17.05 -6.05 24.78
CA GLU A 56 -16.64 -7.43 24.49
C GLU A 56 -16.88 -7.77 23.01
N GLY A 57 -18.02 -7.36 22.44
CA GLY A 57 -18.29 -7.55 21.01
C GLY A 57 -17.29 -6.81 20.10
N VAL A 58 -16.88 -5.60 20.44
CA VAL A 58 -15.85 -4.84 19.72
C VAL A 58 -14.49 -5.56 19.79
N LEU A 59 -14.10 -6.05 20.97
CA LEU A 59 -12.85 -6.77 21.14
C LEU A 59 -12.80 -8.08 20.37
N ASP A 60 -13.90 -8.83 20.34
CA ASP A 60 -13.99 -10.07 19.54
C ASP A 60 -13.90 -9.76 18.05
N ALA A 61 -14.46 -8.65 17.58
CA ALA A 61 -14.31 -8.20 16.20
C ALA A 61 -12.86 -7.81 15.86
N VAL A 62 -12.13 -7.18 16.78
CA VAL A 62 -10.70 -6.85 16.61
C VAL A 62 -9.85 -8.11 16.52
N LEU A 63 -10.13 -9.13 17.34
CA LEU A 63 -9.42 -10.42 17.28
C LEU A 63 -9.70 -11.16 15.97
N THR A 64 -10.95 -11.15 15.52
CA THR A 64 -11.34 -11.71 14.22
C THR A 64 -10.64 -11.02 13.06
N GLU A 65 -10.55 -9.70 13.10
CA GLU A 65 -9.79 -8.92 12.11
C GLU A 65 -8.29 -9.30 12.12
N ALA A 66 -7.68 -9.54 13.30
CA ALA A 66 -6.30 -9.97 13.40
C ALA A 66 -6.07 -11.34 12.72
N GLU A 67 -6.97 -12.30 12.94
CA GLU A 67 -6.92 -13.62 12.29
C GLU A 67 -7.04 -13.47 10.75
N GLN A 68 -7.94 -12.63 10.27
CA GLN A 68 -8.10 -12.35 8.84
C GLN A 68 -6.84 -11.71 8.23
N ARG A 69 -6.16 -10.80 8.95
CA ARG A 69 -4.90 -10.20 8.51
C ARG A 69 -3.78 -11.24 8.41
N ILE A 70 -3.67 -12.13 9.38
CA ILE A 70 -2.71 -13.23 9.37
C ILE A 70 -2.93 -14.10 8.13
N GLU A 71 -4.17 -14.48 7.84
CA GLU A 71 -4.52 -15.28 6.67
C GLU A 71 -4.21 -14.53 5.36
N ALA A 72 -4.60 -13.27 5.24
CA ALA A 72 -4.44 -12.46 4.04
C ALA A 72 -2.98 -12.15 3.70
N CYS A 73 -2.15 -11.86 4.70
CA CYS A 73 -0.71 -11.61 4.52
C CYS A 73 0.10 -12.90 4.35
N GLY A 74 -0.36 -13.98 4.94
CA GLY A 74 0.43 -15.18 5.23
C GLY A 74 1.13 -15.05 6.59
N GLU A 75 1.10 -16.12 7.37
CA GLU A 75 1.62 -16.16 8.76
C GLU A 75 3.07 -15.67 8.87
N ASP A 76 3.92 -16.06 7.93
CA ASP A 76 5.34 -15.65 7.92
C ASP A 76 5.54 -14.16 7.59
N ASN A 77 4.61 -13.53 6.89
CA ASN A 77 4.70 -12.15 6.44
C ASN A 77 4.04 -11.16 7.42
N TYR A 78 3.21 -11.64 8.34
CA TYR A 78 2.59 -10.81 9.36
C TYR A 78 3.55 -10.61 10.54
N PRO A 79 3.90 -9.35 10.89
CA PRO A 79 5.00 -9.07 11.80
C PRO A 79 4.65 -9.21 13.28
N PHE A 80 3.44 -9.69 13.59
CA PHE A 80 2.97 -9.86 14.96
C PHE A 80 2.60 -11.31 15.24
N THR A 81 2.58 -11.66 16.51
CA THR A 81 2.09 -12.96 17.02
C THR A 81 0.90 -12.69 17.92
N LEU A 82 -0.21 -13.39 17.65
CA LEU A 82 -1.42 -13.32 18.47
C LEU A 82 -1.43 -14.48 19.48
N GLU A 83 -1.41 -14.16 20.77
CA GLU A 83 -1.49 -15.13 21.87
C GLU A 83 -2.67 -14.78 22.78
N GLY A 84 -3.76 -15.51 22.62
CA GLY A 84 -5.01 -15.23 23.34
C GLY A 84 -5.55 -13.84 23.00
N LYS A 85 -5.50 -12.90 23.94
CA LYS A 85 -5.95 -11.51 23.78
C LYS A 85 -4.79 -10.49 23.69
N ALA A 86 -3.56 -10.96 23.48
CA ALA A 86 -2.37 -10.13 23.36
C ALA A 86 -1.74 -10.25 21.99
N LEU A 87 -1.29 -9.11 21.45
CA LEU A 87 -0.53 -9.00 20.22
C LEU A 87 0.89 -8.60 20.55
N SER A 88 1.87 -9.39 20.10
CA SER A 88 3.30 -9.13 20.31
C SER A 88 3.98 -8.86 18.99
N SER A 89 4.81 -7.83 18.90
CA SER A 89 5.62 -7.60 17.70
C SER A 89 6.84 -8.53 17.69
N ARG A 90 7.14 -9.13 16.53
CA ARG A 90 8.31 -10.00 16.34
C ARG A 90 9.60 -9.18 16.32
N ASP A 91 10.74 -9.77 16.60
CA ASP A 91 12.04 -9.08 16.58
C ASP A 91 12.36 -8.43 15.23
N SER A 92 11.94 -9.06 14.14
CA SER A 92 12.10 -8.56 12.77
C SER A 92 10.98 -7.63 12.30
N ALA A 93 10.07 -7.21 13.18
CA ALA A 93 8.86 -6.48 12.77
C ALA A 93 9.18 -5.21 11.98
N PHE A 94 10.20 -4.44 12.34
CA PHE A 94 10.55 -3.20 11.64
C PHE A 94 11.08 -3.41 10.21
N ALA A 95 11.64 -4.59 9.91
CA ALA A 95 12.09 -4.96 8.58
C ALA A 95 10.95 -5.47 7.67
N SER A 96 9.74 -5.65 8.22
CA SER A 96 8.58 -6.13 7.48
C SER A 96 7.97 -5.05 6.60
N ILE A 97 7.59 -5.43 5.39
CA ILE A 97 6.83 -4.57 4.48
C ILE A 97 5.48 -4.20 5.09
N TYR A 98 4.83 -5.11 5.81
CA TYR A 98 3.58 -4.82 6.50
C TYR A 98 3.71 -3.66 7.49
N THR A 99 4.74 -3.68 8.35
CA THR A 99 5.01 -2.62 9.33
C THR A 99 5.23 -1.28 8.66
N PHE A 100 6.02 -1.25 7.58
CA PHE A 100 6.21 -0.03 6.80
C PHE A 100 4.88 0.54 6.30
N LEU A 101 4.02 -0.31 5.72
CA LEU A 101 2.70 0.11 5.21
C LEU A 101 1.76 0.59 6.32
N LEU A 102 1.79 -0.06 7.47
CA LEU A 102 1.06 0.35 8.67
C LEU A 102 1.50 1.74 9.14
N CYS A 103 2.79 1.95 9.33
CA CYS A 103 3.36 3.23 9.74
C CYS A 103 3.10 4.34 8.70
N LEU A 104 3.22 4.01 7.41
CA LEU A 104 2.96 4.94 6.31
C LEU A 104 1.48 5.39 6.28
N SER A 105 0.55 4.48 6.54
CA SER A 105 -0.88 4.80 6.61
C SER A 105 -1.24 5.63 7.84
N ALA A 106 -0.59 5.38 8.98
CA ALA A 106 -0.86 6.07 10.24
C ALA A 106 -0.28 7.48 10.27
N TRP A 107 0.98 7.65 9.84
CA TRP A 107 1.72 8.90 10.02
C TRP A 107 2.03 9.64 8.72
N GLY A 108 1.74 9.03 7.57
CA GLY A 108 1.93 9.64 6.26
C GLY A 108 3.36 9.55 5.74
N LYS A 109 3.52 9.91 4.46
CA LYS A 109 4.77 9.79 3.70
C LYS A 109 5.92 10.66 4.20
N ASP A 110 5.61 11.73 4.91
CA ASP A 110 6.56 12.72 5.44
C ASP A 110 6.86 12.48 6.93
N ALA A 111 6.50 11.30 7.46
CA ALA A 111 6.71 10.93 8.86
C ALA A 111 8.18 11.00 9.27
N VAL A 112 9.11 10.63 8.41
CA VAL A 112 10.55 10.71 8.68
C VAL A 112 11.14 11.91 7.96
N PRO A 113 11.69 12.92 8.66
CA PRO A 113 12.25 14.11 8.04
C PRO A 113 13.42 13.77 7.09
N GLY A 114 13.36 14.30 5.88
CA GLY A 114 14.40 14.09 4.86
C GLY A 114 14.27 12.79 4.06
N GLU A 115 13.37 11.89 4.46
CA GLU A 115 13.07 10.65 3.76
C GLU A 115 11.73 10.75 3.02
N ASN A 116 11.61 10.01 1.93
CA ASN A 116 10.39 10.03 1.11
C ASN A 116 9.69 8.67 1.16
N GLY A 117 8.80 8.48 2.15
CA GLY A 117 8.00 7.25 2.29
C GLY A 117 7.16 6.91 1.05
N ALA A 118 6.71 7.90 0.27
CA ALA A 118 5.98 7.63 -0.96
C ALA A 118 6.87 6.97 -2.02
N LYS A 119 8.16 7.31 -2.10
CA LYS A 119 9.08 6.66 -3.06
C LYS A 119 9.39 5.21 -2.66
N LEU A 120 9.61 4.95 -1.36
CA LEU A 120 9.74 3.57 -0.86
C LEU A 120 8.48 2.76 -1.17
N PHE A 121 7.31 3.37 -1.00
CA PHE A 121 6.03 2.74 -1.32
C PHE A 121 5.90 2.37 -2.80
N GLU A 122 6.25 3.27 -3.73
CA GLU A 122 6.23 2.99 -5.16
C GLU A 122 7.19 1.84 -5.52
N ASP A 123 8.41 1.84 -4.97
CA ASP A 123 9.40 0.78 -5.20
C ASP A 123 8.89 -0.59 -4.70
N ILE A 124 8.28 -0.63 -3.50
CA ILE A 124 7.66 -1.85 -2.94
C ILE A 124 6.50 -2.33 -3.81
N CYS A 125 5.60 -1.44 -4.21
CA CYS A 125 4.44 -1.77 -5.06
C CYS A 125 4.87 -2.32 -6.43
N ALA A 126 5.95 -1.80 -7.00
CA ALA A 126 6.52 -2.33 -8.23
C ALA A 126 6.97 -3.80 -8.09
N HIS A 127 7.60 -4.14 -6.96
CA HIS A 127 7.95 -5.54 -6.66
C HIS A 127 6.72 -6.40 -6.41
N ALA A 128 5.72 -5.90 -5.69
CA ALA A 128 4.47 -6.62 -5.42
C ALA A 128 3.73 -6.99 -6.70
N VAL A 129 3.51 -6.03 -7.61
CA VAL A 129 2.81 -6.30 -8.87
C VAL A 129 3.61 -7.20 -9.79
N SER A 130 4.94 -7.09 -9.82
CA SER A 130 5.80 -8.00 -10.60
C SER A 130 5.69 -9.43 -10.10
N LYS A 131 5.69 -9.62 -8.77
CA LYS A 131 5.48 -10.95 -8.17
C LYS A 131 4.10 -11.51 -8.51
N TYR A 132 3.07 -10.69 -8.41
CA TYR A 132 1.69 -11.07 -8.76
C TYR A 132 1.57 -11.52 -10.22
N LEU A 133 2.23 -10.84 -11.14
CA LEU A 133 2.27 -11.20 -12.56
C LEU A 133 3.12 -12.46 -12.83
N GLY A 134 3.82 -12.99 -11.85
CA GLY A 134 4.67 -14.18 -12.01
C GLY A 134 6.06 -13.90 -12.57
N CYS A 135 6.50 -12.66 -12.62
CA CYS A 135 7.79 -12.21 -13.14
C CYS A 135 8.97 -12.52 -12.18
N LEU A 136 9.02 -13.73 -11.63
CA LEU A 136 9.95 -14.12 -10.56
C LEU A 136 11.42 -14.21 -10.96
N ASN A 137 11.70 -14.43 -12.24
CA ASN A 137 13.04 -14.75 -12.71
C ASN A 137 13.72 -13.60 -13.46
N SER A 138 13.07 -12.46 -13.58
CA SER A 138 13.59 -11.29 -14.28
C SER A 138 13.28 -10.01 -13.52
N PRO A 139 14.26 -9.39 -12.83
CA PRO A 139 14.05 -8.17 -12.04
C PRO A 139 13.74 -6.93 -12.91
N SER A 140 13.70 -7.08 -14.22
CA SER A 140 13.48 -5.98 -15.17
C SER A 140 12.03 -5.81 -15.63
N GLU A 141 11.09 -6.52 -15.04
CA GLU A 141 9.71 -6.54 -15.52
C GLU A 141 8.81 -5.48 -14.89
N ASN A 142 9.41 -4.53 -14.23
CA ASN A 142 8.73 -3.33 -13.73
C ASN A 142 9.55 -2.06 -13.97
N TYR A 143 8.87 -0.93 -13.89
CA TYR A 143 9.44 0.38 -14.07
C TYR A 143 8.71 1.37 -13.17
N VAL A 144 9.43 1.96 -12.19
CA VAL A 144 8.91 3.02 -11.34
C VAL A 144 8.97 4.32 -12.12
N PHE A 145 7.81 4.78 -12.56
CA PHE A 145 7.64 5.95 -13.41
C PHE A 145 7.34 7.23 -12.60
N GLY A 146 6.81 7.09 -11.39
CA GLY A 146 6.42 8.19 -10.51
C GLY A 146 7.54 9.18 -10.20
N PHE A 147 7.18 10.47 -10.12
CA PHE A 147 8.13 11.56 -9.88
C PHE A 147 8.31 11.89 -8.38
N PRO A 148 9.55 12.20 -7.89
CA PRO A 148 10.84 12.19 -8.59
C PRO A 148 11.34 10.76 -8.87
N ARG A 149 11.96 10.56 -10.03
CA ARG A 149 12.44 9.25 -10.47
C ARG A 149 13.81 8.93 -9.91
N ARG A 150 14.01 7.70 -9.39
CA ARG A 150 15.31 7.23 -8.88
C ARG A 150 16.22 6.74 -10.02
N ILE A 151 15.68 6.02 -10.98
CA ILE A 151 16.44 5.31 -12.03
C ILE A 151 16.09 5.84 -13.41
N ALA A 152 14.82 6.14 -13.66
CA ALA A 152 14.32 6.64 -14.93
C ALA A 152 14.82 8.06 -15.23
N PRO A 153 14.83 8.49 -16.51
CA PRO A 153 15.12 9.87 -16.87
C PRO A 153 14.22 10.87 -16.13
N ALA A 154 14.80 11.97 -15.67
CA ALA A 154 14.08 12.95 -14.85
C ALA A 154 12.94 13.64 -15.60
N GLY A 155 13.15 13.97 -16.90
CA GLY A 155 12.13 14.62 -17.73
C GLY A 155 11.04 13.64 -18.17
N PHE A 156 9.77 14.09 -18.20
CA PHE A 156 8.63 13.27 -18.58
C PHE A 156 8.77 12.66 -19.97
N VAL A 157 9.10 13.46 -20.98
CA VAL A 157 9.28 13.02 -22.38
C VAL A 157 10.34 11.92 -22.47
N ALA A 158 11.49 12.14 -21.84
CA ALA A 158 12.57 11.16 -21.83
C ALA A 158 12.19 9.89 -21.08
N ALA A 159 11.37 9.99 -20.03
CA ALA A 159 10.89 8.82 -19.29
C ALA A 159 9.86 8.01 -20.10
N VAL A 160 8.98 8.67 -20.86
CA VAL A 160 8.04 7.98 -21.78
C VAL A 160 8.81 7.34 -22.94
N ASP A 161 9.84 8.01 -23.45
CA ASP A 161 10.71 7.46 -24.50
C ASP A 161 11.45 6.19 -24.00
N ASP A 162 12.07 6.26 -22.81
CA ASP A 162 12.72 5.10 -22.16
C ASP A 162 11.72 3.97 -21.92
N LEU A 163 10.53 4.28 -21.43
CA LEU A 163 9.47 3.31 -21.22
C LEU A 163 9.09 2.57 -22.50
N CYS A 164 8.86 3.31 -23.60
CA CYS A 164 8.41 2.72 -24.85
C CYS A 164 9.54 1.94 -25.57
N HIS A 165 10.73 2.52 -25.67
CA HIS A 165 11.78 2.00 -26.54
C HIS A 165 12.81 1.11 -25.84
N GLN A 166 13.02 1.28 -24.52
CA GLN A 166 14.01 0.50 -23.78
C GLN A 166 13.38 -0.56 -22.88
N ARG A 167 12.18 -0.31 -22.40
CA ARG A 167 11.51 -1.20 -21.43
C ARG A 167 10.43 -2.05 -22.08
N LEU A 168 9.34 -1.42 -22.50
CA LEU A 168 8.24 -2.16 -23.11
C LEU A 168 8.55 -2.68 -24.50
N LEU A 169 9.44 -2.04 -25.25
CA LEU A 169 9.68 -2.30 -26.68
C LEU A 169 8.37 -2.23 -27.49
N GLU A 170 7.50 -1.31 -27.07
CA GLU A 170 6.14 -1.18 -27.57
C GLU A 170 5.63 0.23 -27.25
N GLY A 171 4.90 0.84 -28.19
CA GLY A 171 4.45 2.22 -28.08
C GLY A 171 5.37 3.23 -28.78
N GLU A 172 4.92 4.49 -28.91
CA GLU A 172 5.68 5.60 -29.46
C GLU A 172 5.26 6.90 -28.77
N PRO A 173 6.17 7.67 -28.15
CA PRO A 173 5.83 8.91 -27.48
C PRO A 173 5.26 9.96 -28.44
N ASP A 174 4.33 10.80 -27.98
CA ASP A 174 3.92 12.01 -28.67
C ASP A 174 4.63 13.23 -28.11
N SER A 175 5.71 13.63 -28.77
CA SER A 175 6.50 14.80 -28.39
C SER A 175 5.83 16.15 -28.73
N LYS A 176 4.65 16.13 -29.38
CA LYS A 176 3.94 17.35 -29.81
C LYS A 176 2.87 17.80 -28.83
N VAL A 177 2.64 17.05 -27.74
CA VAL A 177 1.66 17.43 -26.72
C VAL A 177 2.08 18.76 -26.06
N PRO A 178 1.19 19.75 -25.98
CA PRO A 178 1.48 21.01 -25.29
C PRO A 178 1.85 20.75 -23.82
N ASP A 179 2.76 21.58 -23.30
CA ASP A 179 3.19 21.55 -21.88
C ASP A 179 3.77 20.21 -21.39
N ILE A 180 4.08 19.28 -22.29
CA ILE A 180 4.64 17.97 -21.95
C ILE A 180 5.92 18.06 -21.10
N HIS A 181 6.69 19.15 -21.26
CA HIS A 181 7.94 19.37 -20.51
C HIS A 181 7.72 19.74 -19.04
N THR A 182 6.51 20.18 -18.66
CA THR A 182 6.15 20.54 -17.28
C THR A 182 5.52 19.38 -16.54
N MET A 183 5.15 18.32 -17.28
CA MET A 183 4.55 17.11 -16.67
C MET A 183 5.56 16.37 -15.80
N LYS A 184 5.02 15.76 -14.71
CA LYS A 184 5.78 14.90 -13.80
C LYS A 184 5.62 13.42 -14.18
N ASP A 185 4.46 12.86 -13.94
CA ASP A 185 4.11 11.43 -14.14
C ASP A 185 2.75 11.24 -14.81
N ALA A 186 1.93 12.28 -14.84
CA ALA A 186 0.56 12.24 -15.34
C ALA A 186 -0.31 11.18 -14.64
N GLY A 187 -0.07 10.95 -13.33
CA GLY A 187 -0.78 9.97 -12.50
C GLY A 187 -0.34 8.52 -12.70
N LEU A 188 0.70 8.28 -13.50
CA LEU A 188 1.29 6.95 -13.69
C LEU A 188 2.52 6.81 -12.80
N ASP A 189 2.46 5.92 -11.80
CA ASP A 189 3.56 5.71 -10.86
C ASP A 189 4.37 4.46 -11.18
N ILE A 190 3.70 3.40 -11.65
CA ILE A 190 4.32 2.10 -11.89
C ILE A 190 3.86 1.54 -13.24
N VAL A 191 4.78 0.94 -13.97
CA VAL A 191 4.48 0.08 -15.12
C VAL A 191 5.07 -1.29 -14.85
N ALA A 192 4.27 -2.34 -15.00
CA ALA A 192 4.74 -3.72 -14.94
C ALA A 192 4.21 -4.49 -16.15
N TRP A 193 4.95 -5.49 -16.59
CA TRP A 193 4.53 -6.29 -17.75
C TRP A 193 5.04 -7.73 -17.68
N LEU A 194 4.33 -8.61 -18.38
CA LEU A 194 4.71 -10.00 -18.55
C LEU A 194 5.32 -10.20 -19.94
N PRO A 195 6.65 -10.29 -20.05
CA PRO A 195 7.31 -10.41 -21.34
C PRO A 195 7.11 -11.79 -21.95
N PHE A 196 7.22 -11.84 -23.27
CA PHE A 196 7.41 -13.09 -23.99
C PHE A 196 8.89 -13.34 -24.26
N PRO A 197 9.34 -14.61 -24.31
CA PRO A 197 10.74 -14.94 -24.57
C PRO A 197 11.27 -14.42 -25.93
N ASP A 198 10.37 -14.16 -26.87
CA ASP A 198 10.71 -13.63 -28.20
C ASP A 198 10.82 -12.10 -28.24
N GLY A 199 10.55 -11.41 -27.12
CA GLY A 199 10.64 -9.97 -26.98
C GLY A 199 9.59 -9.17 -27.76
N ARG A 200 8.62 -9.82 -28.41
CA ARG A 200 7.63 -9.15 -29.24
C ARG A 200 6.59 -8.37 -28.43
N SER A 201 5.92 -7.45 -29.13
CA SER A 201 4.74 -6.71 -28.61
C SER A 201 3.52 -7.61 -28.36
N SER A 202 2.42 -7.05 -27.87
CA SER A 202 1.18 -7.76 -27.52
C SER A 202 1.25 -8.55 -26.23
N LYS A 203 1.91 -7.98 -25.23
CA LYS A 203 2.06 -8.53 -23.87
C LYS A 203 1.03 -7.95 -22.91
N LEU A 204 0.84 -8.61 -21.79
CA LEU A 204 0.11 -8.04 -20.64
C LEU A 204 0.94 -6.90 -20.04
N ILE A 205 0.34 -5.72 -19.96
CA ILE A 205 0.94 -4.52 -19.36
C ILE A 205 -0.02 -4.03 -18.27
N VAL A 206 0.53 -3.60 -17.15
CA VAL A 206 -0.18 -3.01 -16.02
C VAL A 206 0.30 -1.59 -15.82
N PHE A 207 -0.64 -0.65 -15.72
CA PHE A 207 -0.40 0.74 -15.30
C PHE A 207 -0.91 0.93 -13.89
N GLY A 208 -0.02 1.31 -12.98
CA GLY A 208 -0.28 1.43 -11.56
C GLY A 208 -0.22 2.87 -11.06
N GLN A 209 -1.15 3.19 -10.16
CA GLN A 209 -1.18 4.44 -9.42
C GLN A 209 -1.04 4.15 -7.93
N CYS A 210 -0.19 4.92 -7.24
CA CYS A 210 0.07 4.84 -5.81
C CYS A 210 -0.58 6.00 -5.06
N ALA A 211 -1.29 5.71 -3.97
CA ALA A 211 -1.94 6.73 -3.16
C ALA A 211 -1.71 6.49 -1.66
N THR A 212 -0.80 7.25 -1.06
CA THR A 212 -0.37 7.07 0.35
C THR A 212 -1.15 7.89 1.36
N GLY A 213 -1.89 8.90 0.94
CA GLY A 213 -2.61 9.82 1.85
C GLY A 213 -4.02 9.35 2.19
N ASN A 214 -4.58 9.86 3.30
CA ASN A 214 -5.94 9.53 3.74
C ASN A 214 -7.04 9.87 2.71
N GLY A 215 -6.77 10.82 1.80
CA GLY A 215 -7.66 11.18 0.68
C GLY A 215 -7.58 10.25 -0.54
N TRP A 216 -7.01 9.07 -0.43
CA TRP A 216 -6.76 8.14 -1.54
C TRP A 216 -8.02 7.79 -2.35
N ARG A 217 -9.20 7.79 -1.72
CA ARG A 217 -10.49 7.52 -2.39
C ARG A 217 -10.78 8.51 -3.52
N ALA A 218 -10.35 9.77 -3.38
CA ALA A 218 -10.53 10.78 -4.43
C ALA A 218 -9.62 10.54 -5.65
N LYS A 219 -8.53 9.79 -5.47
CA LYS A 219 -7.53 9.54 -6.52
C LYS A 219 -7.85 8.35 -7.43
N VAL A 220 -8.82 7.53 -7.07
CA VAL A 220 -9.13 6.28 -7.79
C VAL A 220 -9.45 6.48 -9.29
N ASN A 221 -9.82 7.68 -9.70
CA ASN A 221 -10.16 8.00 -11.09
C ASN A 221 -9.08 8.81 -11.83
N GLU A 222 -7.96 9.16 -11.20
CA GLU A 222 -6.93 10.00 -11.84
C GLU A 222 -6.22 9.26 -12.98
N LEU A 223 -5.78 8.02 -12.76
CA LEU A 223 -5.17 7.21 -13.81
C LEU A 223 -6.24 6.48 -14.62
N GLN A 224 -6.28 6.78 -15.92
CA GLN A 224 -7.09 6.06 -16.90
C GLN A 224 -6.17 5.58 -18.03
N PRO A 225 -5.78 4.29 -18.08
CA PRO A 225 -4.76 3.80 -19.02
C PRO A 225 -5.03 4.11 -20.49
N VAL A 226 -6.28 4.01 -20.92
CA VAL A 226 -6.66 4.34 -22.29
C VAL A 226 -6.43 5.82 -22.60
N SER A 227 -6.94 6.70 -21.73
CA SER A 227 -6.76 8.15 -21.89
C SER A 227 -5.29 8.56 -21.78
N TRP A 228 -4.54 7.92 -20.88
CA TRP A 228 -3.11 8.15 -20.73
C TRP A 228 -2.36 7.81 -22.04
N CYS A 229 -2.61 6.62 -22.61
CA CYS A 229 -2.02 6.26 -23.90
C CYS A 229 -2.43 7.20 -25.03
N GLN A 230 -3.71 7.58 -25.10
CA GLN A 230 -4.23 8.50 -26.13
C GLN A 230 -3.62 9.90 -26.03
N THR A 231 -3.29 10.35 -24.83
CA THR A 231 -2.73 11.68 -24.59
C THR A 231 -1.23 11.74 -24.87
N TRP A 232 -0.48 10.69 -24.48
CA TRP A 232 0.97 10.75 -24.42
C TRP A 232 1.68 9.92 -25.48
N LEU A 233 0.95 9.08 -26.24
CA LEU A 233 1.53 8.21 -27.25
C LEU A 233 0.89 8.41 -28.62
N THR A 234 1.72 8.45 -29.67
CA THR A 234 1.28 8.42 -31.08
C THR A 234 0.97 6.98 -31.54
N LYS A 235 1.65 5.98 -30.98
CA LYS A 235 1.32 4.57 -31.14
C LYS A 235 1.11 3.97 -29.76
N HIS A 236 -0.02 3.34 -29.58
CA HIS A 236 -0.37 2.69 -28.31
C HIS A 236 0.19 1.28 -28.22
N PRO A 237 0.35 0.72 -27.00
CA PRO A 237 0.52 -0.70 -26.82
C PRO A 237 -0.58 -1.50 -27.52
N LYS A 238 -0.25 -2.70 -28.02
CA LYS A 238 -1.21 -3.54 -28.76
C LYS A 238 -2.34 -4.07 -27.86
N VAL A 239 -2.04 -4.29 -26.59
CA VAL A 239 -3.00 -4.65 -25.56
C VAL A 239 -3.21 -3.42 -24.68
N ILE A 240 -4.45 -3.09 -24.37
CA ILE A 240 -4.78 -2.00 -23.47
C ILE A 240 -4.20 -2.33 -22.08
N PRO A 241 -3.37 -1.43 -21.47
CA PRO A 241 -2.84 -1.68 -20.15
C PRO A 241 -3.94 -1.84 -19.09
N VAL A 242 -3.77 -2.81 -18.21
CA VAL A 242 -4.68 -3.05 -17.10
C VAL A 242 -4.40 -2.03 -16.00
N LYS A 243 -5.45 -1.39 -15.52
CA LYS A 243 -5.35 -0.45 -14.40
C LYS A 243 -5.11 -1.18 -13.09
N THR A 244 -4.21 -0.63 -12.28
CA THR A 244 -3.94 -1.13 -10.93
C THR A 244 -3.81 0.04 -9.96
N PHE A 245 -4.30 -0.14 -8.74
CA PHE A 245 -4.30 0.90 -7.71
C PHE A 245 -3.71 0.36 -6.41
N PHE A 246 -2.78 1.12 -5.80
CA PHE A 246 -2.05 0.72 -4.61
C PHE A 246 -2.31 1.69 -3.46
N VAL A 247 -2.64 1.14 -2.28
CA VAL A 247 -2.83 1.90 -1.04
C VAL A 247 -2.17 1.20 0.14
N PRO A 248 -1.53 1.91 1.07
CA PRO A 248 -0.93 1.31 2.27
C PRO A 248 -1.98 1.01 3.36
N HIS A 249 -3.22 1.39 3.12
CA HIS A 249 -4.32 1.22 4.06
C HIS A 249 -4.92 -0.18 4.00
N SER A 250 -5.49 -0.64 5.11
CA SER A 250 -6.53 -1.67 5.09
C SER A 250 -7.77 -1.10 4.39
N VAL A 251 -8.40 -1.89 3.52
CA VAL A 251 -9.58 -1.47 2.77
C VAL A 251 -10.78 -2.29 3.25
N SER A 252 -11.79 -1.61 3.78
CA SER A 252 -13.01 -2.25 4.25
C SER A 252 -13.78 -2.96 3.13
N GLU A 253 -14.53 -4.00 3.46
CA GLU A 253 -15.38 -4.73 2.50
C GLU A 253 -16.32 -3.78 1.72
N ALA A 254 -16.91 -2.81 2.43
CA ALA A 254 -17.82 -1.83 1.84
C ALA A 254 -17.14 -0.89 0.82
N ASP A 255 -15.87 -0.56 1.03
CA ASP A 255 -15.07 0.20 0.07
C ASP A 255 -14.55 -0.70 -1.05
N TRP A 256 -14.24 -1.96 -0.75
CA TRP A 256 -13.69 -2.92 -1.70
C TRP A 256 -14.60 -3.13 -2.92
N GLU A 257 -15.88 -3.33 -2.68
CA GLU A 257 -16.87 -3.48 -3.76
C GLU A 257 -16.93 -2.25 -4.67
N LYS A 258 -16.86 -1.05 -4.08
CA LYS A 258 -16.87 0.21 -4.84
C LYS A 258 -15.59 0.43 -5.63
N LEU A 259 -14.46 0.08 -5.04
CA LEU A 259 -13.14 0.30 -5.64
C LEU A 259 -12.94 -0.53 -6.91
N GLY A 260 -13.27 -1.81 -6.88
CA GLY A 260 -13.04 -2.74 -7.99
C GLY A 260 -13.57 -2.26 -9.34
N TYR A 261 -14.71 -1.56 -9.35
CA TYR A 261 -15.29 -0.99 -10.57
C TYR A 261 -14.49 0.19 -11.16
N HIS A 262 -13.72 0.91 -10.33
CA HIS A 262 -13.04 2.15 -10.75
C HIS A 262 -11.53 1.98 -10.88
N THR A 263 -10.95 1.04 -10.14
CA THR A 263 -9.49 0.90 -9.99
C THR A 263 -8.89 -0.25 -10.76
N GLY A 264 -9.70 -1.20 -11.22
CA GLY A 264 -9.22 -2.46 -11.77
C GLY A 264 -8.65 -3.36 -10.68
N ILE A 265 -7.37 -3.72 -10.76
CA ILE A 265 -6.72 -4.53 -9.72
C ILE A 265 -6.35 -3.64 -8.54
N VAL A 266 -6.82 -4.00 -7.34
CA VAL A 266 -6.50 -3.28 -6.10
C VAL A 266 -5.44 -4.03 -5.31
N PHE A 267 -4.42 -3.32 -4.87
CA PHE A 267 -3.45 -3.76 -3.89
C PHE A 267 -3.56 -2.88 -2.64
N ASP A 268 -4.13 -3.43 -1.60
CA ASP A 268 -4.14 -2.88 -0.25
C ASP A 268 -2.91 -3.32 0.54
N ARG A 269 -2.82 -2.95 1.83
CA ARG A 269 -1.72 -3.33 2.73
C ARG A 269 -1.44 -4.83 2.67
N PHE A 270 -2.47 -5.67 2.74
CA PHE A 270 -2.29 -7.11 2.86
C PHE A 270 -1.76 -7.73 1.58
N ARG A 271 -2.33 -7.36 0.43
CA ARG A 271 -1.85 -7.82 -0.87
C ARG A 271 -0.45 -7.33 -1.19
N ILE A 272 -0.15 -6.05 -0.86
CA ILE A 272 1.21 -5.53 -1.04
C ILE A 272 2.19 -6.33 -0.18
N ALA A 273 1.92 -6.50 1.11
CA ALA A 273 2.77 -7.27 2.01
C ALA A 273 2.96 -8.71 1.51
N HIS A 274 1.88 -9.41 1.18
CA HIS A 274 1.91 -10.79 0.70
C HIS A 274 2.82 -10.99 -0.53
N TYR A 275 2.71 -10.10 -1.51
CA TYR A 275 3.46 -10.24 -2.76
C TYR A 275 4.86 -9.62 -2.70
N ALA A 276 5.07 -8.54 -1.95
CA ALA A 276 6.36 -7.86 -1.87
C ALA A 276 7.33 -8.53 -0.91
N GLU A 277 6.85 -9.02 0.25
CA GLU A 277 7.71 -9.57 1.31
C GLU A 277 8.75 -10.57 0.81
N PRO A 278 8.40 -11.59 -0.03
CA PRO A 278 9.36 -12.60 -0.47
C PRO A 278 10.36 -12.11 -1.55
N VAL A 279 10.14 -10.95 -2.16
CA VAL A 279 10.90 -10.53 -3.36
C VAL A 279 11.59 -9.16 -3.26
N VAL A 280 11.28 -8.37 -2.24
CA VAL A 280 11.93 -7.07 -2.03
C VAL A 280 13.43 -7.28 -1.80
N PRO A 281 14.30 -6.59 -2.58
CA PRO A 281 15.75 -6.70 -2.42
C PRO A 281 16.21 -6.23 -1.04
N LYS A 282 17.33 -6.81 -0.55
CA LYS A 282 17.89 -6.48 0.76
C LYS A 282 18.09 -4.98 0.96
N LEU A 283 18.63 -4.27 -0.03
CA LEU A 283 18.86 -2.83 0.08
C LEU A 283 17.57 -2.04 0.33
N LEU A 284 16.50 -2.36 -0.39
CA LEU A 284 15.20 -1.71 -0.19
C LEU A 284 14.60 -2.10 1.17
N ARG A 285 14.82 -3.34 1.63
CA ARG A 285 14.39 -3.78 2.95
C ARG A 285 15.12 -3.03 4.07
N ASP A 286 16.42 -2.80 3.93
CA ASP A 286 17.21 -2.02 4.87
C ASP A 286 16.71 -0.54 4.94
N GLU A 287 16.31 0.05 3.81
CA GLU A 287 15.67 1.38 3.75
C GLU A 287 14.29 1.38 4.45
N VAL A 288 13.49 0.34 4.24
CA VAL A 288 12.18 0.14 4.88
C VAL A 288 12.32 0.03 6.40
N GLU A 289 13.26 -0.78 6.88
CA GLU A 289 13.54 -0.96 8.30
C GLU A 289 13.95 0.36 8.96
N ALA A 290 14.89 1.07 8.35
CA ALA A 290 15.36 2.37 8.83
C ALA A 290 14.21 3.39 8.91
N TRP A 291 13.38 3.46 7.88
CA TRP A 291 12.25 4.38 7.84
C TRP A 291 11.20 4.02 8.90
N SER A 292 10.84 2.74 9.02
CA SER A 292 9.82 2.26 9.98
C SER A 292 10.26 2.49 11.43
N THR A 293 11.54 2.21 11.74
CA THR A 293 12.13 2.47 13.06
C THR A 293 12.06 3.96 13.39
N ALA A 294 12.53 4.82 12.49
CA ALA A 294 12.53 6.27 12.72
C ALA A 294 11.10 6.87 12.81
N ALA A 295 10.12 6.26 12.15
CA ALA A 295 8.72 6.68 12.25
C ALA A 295 8.10 6.33 13.60
N CYS A 296 8.51 5.22 14.22
CA CYS A 296 8.01 4.77 15.53
C CYS A 296 8.72 5.44 16.73
N GLU A 297 9.87 6.09 16.54
CA GLU A 297 10.60 6.80 17.60
C GLU A 297 10.04 8.20 17.92
N LYS A 298 8.95 8.61 17.29
CA LYS A 298 8.26 9.90 17.54
C LYS A 298 7.28 9.83 18.69
#